data_f429c358cd3270fd7f8b66a5f79b0943
#
_entry.id   f429c358cd3270fd7f8b66a5f79b0943
#
_cell.length_a   1.000
_cell.length_b   1.000
_cell.length_c   1.000
_cell.angle_alpha   90.00
_cell.angle_beta   90.00
_cell.angle_gamma   90.00
#
_symmetry.space_group_name_H-M   'P 1'
#
loop_
_entity.id
_entity.type
_entity.pdbx_description
1 polymer ?
#
loop_
_entity_poly.entity_id
_entity_poly.type
_entity_poly.pdbx_seq_one_letter_code
_entity_poly.pdbx_strand_id
1 'polypeptide(L)'
;MSDQPRSSSPSYTYEQAGVSIEAGNALVKAIGPLVKATMRPGADGEIGGFGGFFDPRAAGYKDPLLVAGNDGVGTKLKLAIDSDRHDTVGVDLVAMCVNDLIVQGAEPLFFLDYFATGKLENGVAERVIAGIAEGCKQAGCALIGGETAEMPGMYAAGDYDLAGFCVGAVERGEQLTGERVAPGHLLLGLASSGVHSNGYSLVRRLAQDKGWKLDRPALFDRDRLLIDALIEPTRIYVRSLLPLVRDGLVDAMAHITGGGLLENIPRVLPEGAHAHVEADGWEQPGLMAFLQAQGNIEPAEMARTFNCGVGMVLAVEPGNAEIVRTRLEDAGETVLAVGRIEAGDKGCSVHGTAGTWAAREDWSAAHLA
;
A
#
# COMPACT_ATOMS: atom_id res chain seq x y z
N MET A 1 6.90 70.99 -21.25
CA MET A 1 7.31 69.67 -20.86
C MET A 1 6.02 68.91 -20.54
N SER A 2 5.56 68.05 -21.44
CA SER A 2 4.34 67.28 -21.26
C SER A 2 4.63 66.05 -20.43
N ASP A 3 4.08 66.02 -19.23
CA ASP A 3 4.02 64.81 -18.40
C ASP A 3 3.18 63.75 -19.09
N GLN A 4 3.83 62.77 -19.75
CA GLN A 4 3.15 61.57 -20.20
C GLN A 4 2.92 60.67 -18.99
N PRO A 5 1.71 60.19 -18.75
CA PRO A 5 1.47 59.22 -17.66
C PRO A 5 2.24 57.94 -17.99
N ARG A 6 3.13 57.52 -17.07
CA ARG A 6 3.77 56.20 -17.14
C ARG A 6 2.65 55.14 -17.19
N SER A 7 2.54 54.39 -18.30
CA SER A 7 1.69 53.21 -18.35
C SER A 7 2.21 52.27 -17.25
N SER A 8 1.44 52.11 -16.19
CA SER A 8 1.72 51.11 -15.19
C SER A 8 1.50 49.74 -15.87
N SER A 9 2.58 49.05 -16.17
CA SER A 9 2.50 47.64 -16.53
C SER A 9 1.73 46.92 -15.42
N PRO A 10 0.81 45.98 -15.75
CA PRO A 10 0.09 45.25 -14.72
C PRO A 10 1.07 44.56 -13.79
N SER A 11 0.82 44.68 -12.48
CA SER A 11 1.58 43.93 -11.48
C SER A 11 1.24 42.46 -11.59
N TYR A 12 2.22 41.59 -11.81
CA TYR A 12 2.04 40.17 -11.78
C TYR A 12 1.91 39.67 -10.33
N THR A 13 0.98 38.72 -10.12
CA THR A 13 0.78 38.03 -8.83
C THR A 13 0.99 36.55 -8.96
N TYR A 14 1.29 35.86 -7.87
CA TYR A 14 1.46 34.40 -7.85
C TYR A 14 0.13 33.69 -8.15
N GLU A 15 -0.99 34.25 -7.72
CA GLU A 15 -2.34 33.79 -8.02
C GLU A 15 -2.65 33.83 -9.54
N GLN A 16 -2.21 34.89 -10.24
CA GLN A 16 -2.33 34.95 -11.70
C GLN A 16 -1.49 33.88 -12.42
N ALA A 17 -0.45 33.38 -11.75
CA ALA A 17 0.36 32.25 -12.22
C ALA A 17 -0.26 30.89 -11.88
N GLY A 18 -1.42 30.87 -11.20
CA GLY A 18 -2.17 29.66 -10.89
C GLY A 18 -1.87 29.03 -9.53
N VAL A 19 -1.17 29.75 -8.61
CA VAL A 19 -0.84 29.27 -7.27
C VAL A 19 -1.47 30.15 -6.20
N SER A 20 -2.20 29.56 -5.25
CA SER A 20 -2.90 30.26 -4.17
C SER A 20 -2.28 29.97 -2.80
N ILE A 21 -1.53 30.93 -2.27
CA ILE A 21 -0.99 30.85 -0.89
C ILE A 21 -2.13 30.76 0.13
N GLU A 22 -3.24 31.46 -0.10
CA GLU A 22 -4.39 31.44 0.80
C GLU A 22 -5.05 30.06 0.86
N ALA A 23 -5.18 29.37 -0.28
CA ALA A 23 -5.71 28.00 -0.34
C ALA A 23 -4.79 27.03 0.44
N GLY A 24 -3.48 27.13 0.27
CA GLY A 24 -2.52 26.32 1.03
C GLY A 24 -2.62 26.55 2.54
N ASN A 25 -2.67 27.82 2.98
CA ASN A 25 -2.83 28.15 4.40
C ASN A 25 -4.17 27.63 4.98
N ALA A 26 -5.25 27.72 4.21
CA ALA A 26 -6.56 27.22 4.60
C ALA A 26 -6.54 25.68 4.75
N LEU A 27 -5.89 24.97 3.83
CA LEU A 27 -5.72 23.52 3.90
C LEU A 27 -4.96 23.13 5.17
N VAL A 28 -3.79 23.72 5.44
CA VAL A 28 -2.99 23.43 6.64
C VAL A 28 -3.80 23.59 7.92
N LYS A 29 -4.63 24.62 7.99
CA LYS A 29 -5.53 24.83 9.13
C LYS A 29 -6.62 23.75 9.24
N ALA A 30 -7.19 23.34 8.11
CA ALA A 30 -8.25 22.34 8.07
C ALA A 30 -7.76 20.96 8.48
N ILE A 31 -6.54 20.55 8.06
CA ILE A 31 -5.98 19.23 8.37
C ILE A 31 -5.38 19.13 9.79
N GLY A 32 -5.16 20.22 10.49
CA GLY A 32 -4.57 20.23 11.85
C GLY A 32 -5.21 19.23 12.82
N PRO A 33 -6.56 19.15 12.95
CA PRO A 33 -7.23 18.15 13.80
C PRO A 33 -6.96 16.70 13.34
N LEU A 34 -6.85 16.45 12.04
CA LEU A 34 -6.59 15.13 11.47
C LEU A 34 -5.19 14.65 11.86
N VAL A 35 -4.20 15.51 11.68
CA VAL A 35 -2.80 15.26 12.09
C VAL A 35 -2.73 14.98 13.58
N LYS A 36 -3.35 15.83 14.41
CA LYS A 36 -3.37 15.66 15.87
C LYS A 36 -3.97 14.31 16.31
N ALA A 37 -4.93 13.78 15.57
CA ALA A 37 -5.55 12.49 15.87
C ALA A 37 -4.62 11.28 15.63
N THR A 38 -3.47 11.46 14.98
CA THR A 38 -2.48 10.40 14.70
C THR A 38 -1.33 10.39 15.71
N MET A 39 -1.27 11.34 16.65
CA MET A 39 -0.15 11.50 17.56
C MET A 39 0.09 10.27 18.43
N ARG A 40 1.36 10.00 18.68
CA ARG A 40 1.85 8.88 19.50
C ARG A 40 3.06 9.33 20.34
N PRO A 41 3.49 8.56 21.35
CA PRO A 41 4.73 8.84 22.06
C PRO A 41 5.92 8.98 21.11
N GLY A 42 6.70 10.04 21.30
CA GLY A 42 7.85 10.38 20.46
C GLY A 42 7.56 11.39 19.36
N ALA A 43 6.29 11.53 18.92
CA ALA A 43 5.95 12.55 17.92
C ALA A 43 5.68 13.91 18.56
N ASP A 44 6.22 14.97 17.97
CA ASP A 44 5.86 16.36 18.28
C ASP A 44 4.67 16.76 17.42
N GLY A 45 3.58 17.20 18.06
CA GLY A 45 2.26 17.30 17.45
C GLY A 45 1.96 18.57 16.67
N GLU A 46 2.92 19.46 16.41
CA GLU A 46 2.71 20.71 15.69
C GLU A 46 3.13 20.59 14.23
N ILE A 47 2.20 20.87 13.30
CA ILE A 47 2.47 21.03 11.87
C ILE A 47 2.60 22.53 11.51
N GLY A 48 3.28 22.82 10.40
CA GLY A 48 3.49 24.19 9.89
C GLY A 48 4.88 24.74 10.17
N GLY A 49 5.75 23.96 10.82
CA GLY A 49 7.19 24.23 10.90
C GLY A 49 7.93 23.68 9.66
N PHE A 50 9.26 23.85 9.61
CA PHE A 50 10.09 23.33 8.52
C PHE A 50 10.29 21.82 8.57
N GLY A 51 9.98 21.16 9.70
CA GLY A 51 10.09 19.71 9.87
C GLY A 51 9.47 19.25 11.18
N GLY A 52 9.10 17.98 11.24
CA GLY A 52 8.58 17.32 12.45
C GLY A 52 9.70 16.62 13.21
N PHE A 53 9.67 16.70 14.54
CA PHE A 53 10.57 15.94 15.41
C PHE A 53 9.95 14.61 15.81
N PHE A 54 10.79 13.59 15.92
CA PHE A 54 10.41 12.32 16.52
C PHE A 54 11.52 11.84 17.47
N ASP A 55 11.14 11.52 18.70
CA ASP A 55 12.05 10.97 19.72
C ASP A 55 11.86 9.45 19.83
N PRO A 56 12.78 8.63 19.29
CA PRO A 56 12.68 7.16 19.38
C PRO A 56 12.75 6.65 20.85
N ARG A 57 13.42 7.39 21.75
CA ARG A 57 13.49 6.99 23.16
C ARG A 57 12.15 7.16 23.87
N ALA A 58 11.43 8.25 23.57
CA ALA A 58 10.07 8.45 24.08
C ALA A 58 9.10 7.40 23.51
N ALA A 59 9.39 6.82 22.35
CA ALA A 59 8.67 5.69 21.77
C ALA A 59 9.10 4.32 22.35
N GLY A 60 10.08 4.28 23.28
CA GLY A 60 10.50 3.09 24.01
C GLY A 60 11.75 2.38 23.46
N TYR A 61 12.36 2.89 22.39
CA TYR A 61 13.56 2.30 21.78
C TYR A 61 14.84 2.63 22.55
N LYS A 62 15.79 1.67 22.55
CA LYS A 62 17.10 1.80 23.24
C LYS A 62 18.25 1.95 22.25
N ASP A 63 18.35 1.08 21.26
CA ASP A 63 19.35 1.09 20.18
C ASP A 63 18.68 0.76 18.83
N PRO A 64 17.77 1.65 18.33
CA PRO A 64 17.01 1.37 17.13
C PRO A 64 17.85 1.45 15.86
N LEU A 65 17.58 0.51 14.95
CA LEU A 65 17.83 0.71 13.52
C LEU A 65 16.61 1.40 12.91
N LEU A 66 16.84 2.48 12.17
CA LEU A 66 15.76 3.13 11.41
C LEU A 66 15.57 2.44 10.07
N VAL A 67 14.32 2.20 9.72
CA VAL A 67 13.90 1.66 8.42
C VAL A 67 13.04 2.72 7.75
N ALA A 68 13.35 3.06 6.50
CA ALA A 68 12.62 4.05 5.75
C ALA A 68 12.13 3.45 4.43
N GLY A 69 10.91 3.76 4.07
CA GLY A 69 10.31 3.40 2.79
C GLY A 69 9.52 4.57 2.21
N ASN A 70 9.49 4.66 0.89
CA ASN A 70 8.62 5.59 0.19
C ASN A 70 7.91 4.87 -0.95
N ASP A 71 6.65 5.24 -1.18
CA ASP A 71 5.83 4.70 -2.24
C ASP A 71 4.76 5.70 -2.66
N GLY A 72 4.06 5.39 -3.75
CA GLY A 72 2.90 6.12 -4.25
C GLY A 72 1.67 5.22 -4.29
N VAL A 73 0.56 5.75 -4.78
CA VAL A 73 -0.68 4.98 -5.03
C VAL A 73 -0.73 4.45 -6.46
N GLY A 74 -0.07 5.14 -7.37
CA GLY A 74 -0.05 4.78 -8.78
C GLY A 74 -1.37 5.08 -9.50
N THR A 75 -1.63 4.36 -10.57
CA THR A 75 -2.75 4.67 -11.49
C THR A 75 -4.14 4.34 -10.94
N LYS A 76 -4.26 3.79 -9.73
CA LYS A 76 -5.50 3.74 -8.96
C LYS A 76 -6.08 5.13 -8.72
N LEU A 77 -5.21 6.16 -8.53
CA LEU A 77 -5.62 7.55 -8.40
C LEU A 77 -6.52 8.00 -9.54
N LYS A 78 -6.27 7.55 -10.77
CA LYS A 78 -7.10 7.96 -11.91
C LYS A 78 -8.53 7.42 -11.82
N LEU A 79 -8.74 6.23 -11.25
CA LEU A 79 -10.09 5.75 -10.97
C LEU A 79 -10.77 6.59 -9.88
N ALA A 80 -10.03 6.96 -8.83
CA ALA A 80 -10.53 7.81 -7.76
C ALA A 80 -10.93 9.20 -8.28
N ILE A 81 -10.09 9.81 -9.10
CA ILE A 81 -10.32 11.12 -9.74
C ILE A 81 -11.56 11.06 -10.64
N ASP A 82 -11.61 10.10 -11.57
CA ASP A 82 -12.68 9.97 -12.56
C ASP A 82 -14.04 9.63 -11.93
N SER A 83 -14.06 9.09 -10.70
CA SER A 83 -15.28 8.71 -9.96
C SER A 83 -15.60 9.60 -8.76
N ASP A 84 -14.81 10.64 -8.49
CA ASP A 84 -14.90 11.50 -7.28
C ASP A 84 -14.86 10.69 -5.96
N ARG A 85 -13.96 9.70 -5.88
CA ARG A 85 -13.76 8.82 -4.73
C ARG A 85 -12.36 9.02 -4.13
N HIS A 86 -12.17 10.07 -3.35
CA HIS A 86 -10.85 10.48 -2.83
C HIS A 86 -10.56 9.99 -1.41
N ASP A 87 -11.57 9.46 -0.70
CA ASP A 87 -11.52 9.24 0.75
C ASP A 87 -10.61 8.08 1.17
N THR A 88 -10.35 7.12 0.27
CA THR A 88 -9.60 5.88 0.61
C THR A 88 -8.18 5.85 0.05
N VAL A 89 -7.85 6.65 -0.95
CA VAL A 89 -6.52 6.61 -1.59
C VAL A 89 -5.39 7.04 -0.66
N GLY A 90 -5.70 7.84 0.37
CA GLY A 90 -4.75 8.17 1.43
C GLY A 90 -4.40 6.95 2.30
N VAL A 91 -5.36 6.04 2.54
CA VAL A 91 -5.10 4.76 3.22
C VAL A 91 -4.18 3.89 2.35
N ASP A 92 -4.42 3.83 1.03
CA ASP A 92 -3.53 3.13 0.10
C ASP A 92 -2.09 3.64 0.20
N LEU A 93 -1.90 4.96 0.20
CA LEU A 93 -0.58 5.57 0.29
C LEU A 93 0.18 5.13 1.55
N VAL A 94 -0.50 5.20 2.69
CA VAL A 94 0.10 4.77 3.97
C VAL A 94 0.36 3.27 3.96
N ALA A 95 -0.59 2.45 3.51
CA ALA A 95 -0.47 1.00 3.49
C ALA A 95 0.73 0.52 2.66
N MET A 96 0.95 1.10 1.49
CA MET A 96 2.09 0.76 0.62
C MET A 96 3.43 0.98 1.34
N CYS A 97 3.55 2.09 2.10
CA CYS A 97 4.77 2.38 2.84
C CYS A 97 4.92 1.53 4.11
N VAL A 98 3.88 1.44 4.96
CA VAL A 98 4.01 0.81 6.29
C VAL A 98 4.07 -0.71 6.22
N ASN A 99 3.44 -1.34 5.22
CA ASN A 99 3.56 -2.76 4.99
C ASN A 99 4.98 -3.15 4.56
N ASP A 100 5.67 -2.28 3.81
CA ASP A 100 7.08 -2.50 3.45
C ASP A 100 8.03 -2.36 4.65
N LEU A 101 7.66 -1.55 5.66
CA LEU A 101 8.44 -1.45 6.89
C LEU A 101 8.25 -2.68 7.78
N ILE A 102 7.01 -3.13 7.97
CA ILE A 102 6.75 -4.27 8.85
C ILE A 102 7.38 -5.57 8.35
N VAL A 103 7.56 -5.75 7.03
CA VAL A 103 8.26 -6.92 6.49
C VAL A 103 9.75 -6.98 6.88
N GLN A 104 10.33 -5.84 7.26
CA GLN A 104 11.68 -5.77 7.84
C GLN A 104 11.68 -5.96 9.37
N GLY A 105 10.53 -6.19 9.99
CA GLY A 105 10.35 -6.25 11.44
C GLY A 105 10.24 -4.88 12.11
N ALA A 106 10.18 -3.79 11.34
CA ALA A 106 10.15 -2.44 11.86
C ALA A 106 8.71 -1.98 12.18
N GLU A 107 8.54 -1.37 13.36
CA GLU A 107 7.32 -0.63 13.71
C GLU A 107 7.32 0.73 13.01
N PRO A 108 6.29 1.07 12.20
CA PRO A 108 6.15 2.41 11.65
C PRO A 108 6.01 3.46 12.77
N LEU A 109 6.84 4.50 12.73
CA LEU A 109 6.88 5.55 13.75
C LEU A 109 6.19 6.82 13.31
N PHE A 110 6.55 7.30 12.11
CA PHE A 110 5.98 8.51 11.55
C PHE A 110 5.90 8.46 10.03
N PHE A 111 5.02 9.30 9.51
CA PHE A 111 4.70 9.41 8.10
C PHE A 111 4.76 10.87 7.64
N LEU A 112 5.19 11.07 6.40
CA LEU A 112 5.16 12.32 5.66
C LEU A 112 4.50 12.07 4.31
N ASP A 113 3.69 13.00 3.83
CA ASP A 113 3.07 12.91 2.51
C ASP A 113 3.51 14.04 1.57
N TYR A 114 3.41 13.79 0.29
CA TYR A 114 3.52 14.78 -0.77
C TYR A 114 2.28 14.71 -1.64
N PHE A 115 1.52 15.79 -1.66
CA PHE A 115 0.34 15.98 -2.51
C PHE A 115 0.67 16.97 -3.60
N ALA A 116 0.72 16.55 -4.86
CA ALA A 116 1.02 17.36 -6.02
C ALA A 116 -0.18 17.47 -6.96
N THR A 117 -0.55 18.67 -7.38
CA THR A 117 -1.71 18.89 -8.25
C THR A 117 -1.49 20.07 -9.20
N GLY A 118 -2.25 20.15 -10.28
CA GLY A 118 -2.23 21.32 -11.18
C GLY A 118 -2.86 22.56 -10.56
N LYS A 119 -3.91 22.37 -9.74
CA LYS A 119 -4.59 23.40 -8.97
C LYS A 119 -5.14 22.81 -7.69
N LEU A 120 -4.89 23.47 -6.56
CA LEU A 120 -5.36 22.99 -5.27
C LEU A 120 -6.88 23.17 -5.12
N GLU A 121 -7.56 22.06 -4.91
CA GLU A 121 -8.97 21.98 -4.55
C GLU A 121 -9.05 21.48 -3.10
N ASN A 122 -9.24 22.38 -2.14
CA ASN A 122 -9.15 22.08 -0.71
C ASN A 122 -10.07 20.91 -0.29
N GLY A 123 -11.29 20.83 -0.81
CA GLY A 123 -12.20 19.74 -0.50
C GLY A 123 -11.69 18.36 -0.94
N VAL A 124 -10.97 18.28 -2.07
CA VAL A 124 -10.33 17.04 -2.53
C VAL A 124 -9.11 16.72 -1.67
N ALA A 125 -8.24 17.72 -1.44
CA ALA A 125 -7.04 17.55 -0.64
C ALA A 125 -7.36 17.13 0.80
N GLU A 126 -8.36 17.74 1.44
CA GLU A 126 -8.83 17.37 2.78
C GLU A 126 -9.30 15.92 2.87
N ARG A 127 -10.06 15.44 1.88
CA ARG A 127 -10.51 14.03 1.80
C ARG A 127 -9.33 13.06 1.67
N VAL A 128 -8.36 13.37 0.82
CA VAL A 128 -7.14 12.56 0.65
C VAL A 128 -6.33 12.53 1.94
N ILE A 129 -6.09 13.69 2.57
CA ILE A 129 -5.30 13.77 3.81
C ILE A 129 -6.04 13.12 4.99
N ALA A 130 -7.37 13.18 5.00
CA ALA A 130 -8.17 12.41 5.97
C ALA A 130 -7.95 10.90 5.82
N GLY A 131 -7.86 10.40 4.58
CA GLY A 131 -7.50 9.02 4.30
C GLY A 131 -6.07 8.69 4.76
N ILE A 132 -5.10 9.59 4.57
CA ILE A 132 -3.72 9.42 5.07
C ILE A 132 -3.72 9.35 6.61
N ALA A 133 -4.41 10.27 7.29
CA ALA A 133 -4.52 10.25 8.74
C ALA A 133 -5.18 8.97 9.25
N GLU A 134 -6.20 8.47 8.56
CA GLU A 134 -6.85 7.19 8.89
C GLU A 134 -5.88 6.01 8.73
N GLY A 135 -5.13 5.95 7.62
CA GLY A 135 -4.09 4.94 7.42
C GLY A 135 -3.01 4.99 8.51
N CYS A 136 -2.56 6.19 8.89
CA CYS A 136 -1.61 6.38 9.99
C CYS A 136 -2.16 5.86 11.32
N LYS A 137 -3.44 6.13 11.64
CA LYS A 137 -4.09 5.58 12.84
C LYS A 137 -4.15 4.06 12.81
N GLN A 138 -4.49 3.46 11.66
CA GLN A 138 -4.51 2.00 11.50
C GLN A 138 -3.11 1.39 11.68
N ALA A 139 -2.08 2.01 11.13
CA ALA A 139 -0.69 1.57 11.27
C ALA A 139 -0.11 1.87 12.68
N GLY A 140 -0.68 2.83 13.41
CA GLY A 140 -0.16 3.28 14.69
C GLY A 140 1.04 4.22 14.56
N CYS A 141 1.24 4.88 13.42
CA CYS A 141 2.28 5.90 13.20
C CYS A 141 1.68 7.32 13.21
N ALA A 142 2.53 8.32 13.45
CA ALA A 142 2.13 9.71 13.48
C ALA A 142 2.32 10.37 12.12
N LEU A 143 1.33 11.09 11.62
CA LEU A 143 1.50 12.03 10.51
C LEU A 143 2.14 13.30 11.06
N ILE A 144 3.44 13.52 10.81
CA ILE A 144 4.19 14.63 11.44
C ILE A 144 4.50 15.78 10.49
N GLY A 145 4.12 15.69 9.24
CA GLY A 145 4.33 16.71 8.23
C GLY A 145 3.96 16.21 6.85
N GLY A 146 4.20 17.06 5.88
CA GLY A 146 3.95 16.80 4.47
C GLY A 146 4.17 18.05 3.64
N GLU A 147 3.93 17.93 2.34
CA GLU A 147 4.05 19.03 1.38
C GLU A 147 2.86 19.02 0.44
N THR A 148 2.30 20.19 0.15
CA THR A 148 1.26 20.37 -0.86
C THR A 148 1.78 21.30 -1.94
N ALA A 149 1.90 20.82 -3.17
CA ALA A 149 2.45 21.59 -4.29
C ALA A 149 1.40 21.82 -5.38
N GLU A 150 1.13 23.10 -5.68
CA GLU A 150 0.43 23.49 -6.90
C GLU A 150 1.45 23.65 -8.03
N MET A 151 1.29 22.88 -9.09
CA MET A 151 2.19 22.87 -10.25
C MET A 151 1.39 23.05 -11.55
N PRO A 152 0.92 24.28 -11.84
CA PRO A 152 0.16 24.59 -13.04
C PRO A 152 0.94 24.21 -14.30
N GLY A 153 0.29 23.46 -15.20
CA GLY A 153 0.90 23.02 -16.45
C GLY A 153 1.69 21.71 -16.37
N MET A 154 1.98 21.18 -15.15
CA MET A 154 2.53 19.83 -14.99
C MET A 154 1.44 18.77 -14.85
N TYR A 155 0.38 19.09 -14.11
CA TYR A 155 -0.80 18.23 -13.96
C TYR A 155 -1.99 18.83 -14.70
N ALA A 156 -2.86 18.00 -15.25
CA ALA A 156 -4.13 18.44 -15.80
C ALA A 156 -5.07 18.94 -14.67
N ALA A 157 -6.08 19.71 -15.03
CA ALA A 157 -7.08 20.17 -14.07
C ALA A 157 -7.78 18.97 -13.40
N GLY A 158 -7.83 18.95 -12.06
CA GLY A 158 -8.39 17.88 -11.25
C GLY A 158 -7.48 16.67 -11.06
N ASP A 159 -6.38 16.55 -11.79
CA ASP A 159 -5.39 15.50 -11.55
C ASP A 159 -4.47 15.85 -10.38
N TYR A 160 -4.11 14.82 -9.62
CA TYR A 160 -3.11 14.92 -8.55
C TYR A 160 -2.30 13.62 -8.45
N ASP A 161 -1.14 13.73 -7.82
CA ASP A 161 -0.28 12.59 -7.49
C ASP A 161 0.07 12.60 -6.02
N LEU A 162 0.37 11.43 -5.48
CA LEU A 162 0.67 11.21 -4.08
C LEU A 162 1.97 10.44 -3.93
N ALA A 163 2.83 10.90 -3.03
CA ALA A 163 3.97 10.15 -2.54
C ALA A 163 3.95 10.14 -1.01
N GLY A 164 4.24 8.99 -0.42
CA GLY A 164 4.36 8.80 1.01
C GLY A 164 5.79 8.46 1.39
N PHE A 165 6.21 8.90 2.57
CA PHE A 165 7.48 8.56 3.16
C PHE A 165 7.25 8.14 4.61
N CYS A 166 7.56 6.89 4.93
CA CYS A 166 7.43 6.35 6.28
C CYS A 166 8.79 6.01 6.87
N VAL A 167 8.97 6.33 8.13
CA VAL A 167 10.11 5.87 8.92
C VAL A 167 9.61 5.04 10.08
N GLY A 168 10.20 3.89 10.22
CA GLY A 168 9.99 2.96 11.33
C GLY A 168 11.29 2.64 12.04
N ALA A 169 11.18 1.84 13.09
CA ALA A 169 12.33 1.36 13.84
C ALA A 169 12.16 -0.10 14.24
N VAL A 170 13.30 -0.76 14.39
CA VAL A 170 13.45 -2.09 14.99
C VAL A 170 14.68 -2.05 15.88
N GLU A 171 14.67 -2.72 17.03
CA GLU A 171 15.86 -2.84 17.85
C GLU A 171 16.97 -3.58 17.10
N ARG A 172 18.22 -3.15 17.28
CA ARG A 172 19.36 -3.78 16.61
C ARG A 172 19.47 -5.25 16.98
N GLY A 173 19.50 -6.12 15.97
CA GLY A 173 19.53 -7.58 16.12
C GLY A 173 18.15 -8.24 16.08
N GLU A 174 17.05 -7.45 16.05
CA GLU A 174 15.67 -7.98 15.97
C GLU A 174 15.04 -7.82 14.57
N GLN A 175 15.80 -7.25 13.61
CA GLN A 175 15.32 -7.09 12.23
C GLN A 175 15.08 -8.43 11.54
N LEU A 176 14.03 -8.51 10.75
CA LEU A 176 13.76 -9.67 9.90
C LEU A 176 14.63 -9.61 8.64
N THR A 177 15.59 -10.54 8.53
CA THR A 177 16.50 -10.63 7.38
C THR A 177 16.17 -11.80 6.45
N GLY A 178 15.28 -12.70 6.89
CA GLY A 178 14.99 -13.95 6.19
C GLY A 178 16.05 -15.04 6.36
N GLU A 179 17.17 -14.77 7.04
CA GLU A 179 18.27 -15.74 7.23
C GLU A 179 17.85 -17.02 7.97
N ARG A 180 16.78 -16.95 8.79
CA ARG A 180 16.28 -18.12 9.52
C ARG A 180 15.35 -18.99 8.70
N VAL A 181 14.92 -18.53 7.52
CA VAL A 181 14.05 -19.32 6.64
C VAL A 181 14.80 -20.54 6.11
N ALA A 182 14.20 -21.70 6.24
CA ALA A 182 14.80 -22.98 5.86
C ALA A 182 13.77 -23.89 5.16
N PRO A 183 14.22 -24.87 4.38
CA PRO A 183 13.35 -25.90 3.84
C PRO A 183 12.49 -26.56 4.92
N GLY A 184 11.19 -26.70 4.64
CA GLY A 184 10.19 -27.19 5.60
C GLY A 184 9.38 -26.09 6.28
N HIS A 185 9.80 -24.81 6.23
CA HIS A 185 8.95 -23.70 6.69
C HIS A 185 7.65 -23.65 5.90
N LEU A 186 6.57 -23.31 6.59
CA LEU A 186 5.25 -23.12 5.98
C LEU A 186 5.11 -21.68 5.49
N LEU A 187 4.39 -21.52 4.39
CA LEU A 187 3.98 -20.22 3.88
C LEU A 187 2.51 -19.98 4.26
N LEU A 188 2.27 -19.01 5.12
CA LEU A 188 0.94 -18.53 5.48
C LEU A 188 0.67 -17.22 4.75
N GLY A 189 -0.47 -17.15 4.04
CA GLY A 189 -0.93 -15.96 3.38
C GLY A 189 -1.95 -15.21 4.23
N LEU A 190 -1.92 -13.89 4.22
CA LEU A 190 -3.00 -13.05 4.74
C LEU A 190 -3.83 -12.52 3.60
N ALA A 191 -5.15 -12.66 3.71
CA ALA A 191 -6.06 -12.21 2.67
C ALA A 191 -5.90 -10.71 2.38
N SER A 192 -5.95 -10.36 1.11
CA SER A 192 -6.02 -8.97 0.67
C SER A 192 -7.47 -8.45 0.77
N SER A 193 -7.63 -7.12 0.85
CA SER A 193 -8.93 -6.45 0.79
C SER A 193 -9.47 -6.32 -0.65
N GLY A 194 -8.62 -6.54 -1.65
CA GLY A 194 -8.92 -6.36 -3.07
C GLY A 194 -7.66 -6.34 -3.89
N VAL A 195 -7.64 -5.54 -4.95
CA VAL A 195 -6.48 -5.37 -5.85
C VAL A 195 -5.30 -4.70 -5.13
N HIS A 196 -5.56 -4.01 -4.02
CA HIS A 196 -4.64 -3.12 -3.33
C HIS A 196 -4.29 -1.89 -4.19
N SER A 197 -2.99 -1.65 -4.46
CA SER A 197 -2.55 -0.51 -5.29
C SER A 197 -1.73 -0.91 -6.51
N ASN A 198 -1.70 -2.21 -6.87
CA ASN A 198 -0.91 -2.72 -7.98
C ASN A 198 -1.80 -3.28 -9.11
N GLY A 199 -1.28 -3.29 -10.34
CA GLY A 199 -2.02 -3.80 -11.49
C GLY A 199 -3.07 -2.85 -12.08
N TYR A 200 -3.23 -1.63 -11.58
CA TYR A 200 -4.31 -0.70 -12.00
C TYR A 200 -4.18 -0.19 -13.42
N SER A 201 -3.02 -0.19 -14.03
CA SER A 201 -2.89 0.10 -15.46
C SER A 201 -3.66 -0.91 -16.31
N LEU A 202 -3.59 -2.20 -15.94
CA LEU A 202 -4.35 -3.27 -16.60
C LEU A 202 -5.84 -3.18 -16.26
N VAL A 203 -6.21 -2.98 -14.99
CA VAL A 203 -7.62 -2.80 -14.57
C VAL A 203 -8.29 -1.66 -15.34
N ARG A 204 -7.65 -0.50 -15.43
CA ARG A 204 -8.16 0.67 -16.17
C ARG A 204 -8.28 0.39 -17.67
N ARG A 205 -7.30 -0.31 -18.24
CA ARG A 205 -7.35 -0.71 -19.64
C ARG A 205 -8.52 -1.63 -19.91
N LEU A 206 -8.76 -2.63 -19.05
CA LEU A 206 -9.91 -3.53 -19.16
C LEU A 206 -11.23 -2.75 -19.03
N ALA A 207 -11.33 -1.86 -18.03
CA ALA A 207 -12.53 -1.04 -17.84
C ALA A 207 -12.88 -0.22 -19.09
N GLN A 208 -11.88 0.38 -19.72
CA GLN A 208 -12.03 1.15 -20.93
C GLN A 208 -12.43 0.26 -22.11
N ASP A 209 -11.67 -0.80 -22.39
CA ASP A 209 -11.86 -1.65 -23.58
C ASP A 209 -13.18 -2.43 -23.52
N LYS A 210 -13.64 -2.80 -22.32
CA LYS A 210 -14.91 -3.50 -22.10
C LYS A 210 -16.10 -2.57 -21.82
N GLY A 211 -15.85 -1.26 -21.72
CA GLY A 211 -16.89 -0.26 -21.47
C GLY A 211 -17.63 -0.46 -20.16
N TRP A 212 -16.91 -0.80 -19.07
CA TRP A 212 -17.52 -1.07 -17.78
C TRP A 212 -18.25 0.15 -17.24
N LYS A 213 -19.43 -0.10 -16.66
CA LYS A 213 -20.20 0.90 -15.94
C LYS A 213 -19.85 0.79 -14.47
N LEU A 214 -18.91 1.62 -14.03
CA LEU A 214 -18.35 1.56 -12.67
C LEU A 214 -19.37 1.91 -11.59
N ASP A 215 -20.40 2.68 -11.93
CA ASP A 215 -21.53 3.08 -11.07
C ASP A 215 -22.63 2.02 -10.94
N ARG A 216 -22.42 0.81 -11.44
CA ARG A 216 -23.36 -0.30 -11.37
C ARG A 216 -22.89 -1.38 -10.40
N PRO A 217 -23.83 -2.20 -9.87
CA PRO A 217 -23.49 -3.37 -9.06
C PRO A 217 -22.48 -4.27 -9.76
N ALA A 218 -21.47 -4.73 -9.01
CA ALA A 218 -20.49 -5.67 -9.52
C ALA A 218 -21.14 -7.02 -9.88
N LEU A 219 -20.64 -7.67 -10.93
CA LEU A 219 -21.21 -8.96 -11.36
C LEU A 219 -20.97 -10.08 -10.35
N PHE A 220 -19.89 -9.99 -9.59
CA PHE A 220 -19.48 -10.93 -8.55
C PHE A 220 -20.01 -10.60 -7.15
N ASP A 221 -20.52 -9.35 -6.95
CA ASP A 221 -21.12 -8.88 -5.70
C ASP A 221 -22.21 -7.84 -6.01
N ARG A 222 -23.47 -8.26 -5.97
CA ARG A 222 -24.62 -7.44 -6.35
C ARG A 222 -24.96 -6.36 -5.36
N ASP A 223 -24.48 -6.45 -4.14
CA ASP A 223 -24.72 -5.47 -3.08
C ASP A 223 -23.71 -4.34 -3.08
N ARG A 224 -22.68 -4.43 -3.93
CA ARG A 224 -21.58 -3.49 -4.02
C ARG A 224 -21.42 -2.92 -5.44
N LEU A 225 -21.16 -1.61 -5.57
CA LEU A 225 -20.83 -1.01 -6.85
C LEU A 225 -19.45 -1.50 -7.33
N LEU A 226 -19.28 -1.64 -8.64
CA LEU A 226 -18.01 -2.06 -9.21
C LEU A 226 -16.88 -1.09 -8.85
N ILE A 227 -17.14 0.21 -8.86
CA ILE A 227 -16.15 1.21 -8.44
C ILE A 227 -15.71 1.00 -6.99
N ASP A 228 -16.65 0.76 -6.06
CA ASP A 228 -16.33 0.60 -4.65
C ASP A 228 -15.49 -0.68 -4.40
N ALA A 229 -15.70 -1.73 -5.18
CA ALA A 229 -14.87 -2.92 -5.14
C ALA A 229 -13.46 -2.68 -5.73
N LEU A 230 -13.37 -1.87 -6.81
CA LEU A 230 -12.10 -1.56 -7.47
C LEU A 230 -11.22 -0.58 -6.69
N ILE A 231 -11.81 0.31 -5.88
CA ILE A 231 -11.02 1.28 -5.08
C ILE A 231 -10.93 0.90 -3.60
N GLU A 232 -11.34 -0.31 -3.22
CA GLU A 232 -11.13 -0.80 -1.86
C GLU A 232 -9.69 -0.52 -1.42
N PRO A 233 -9.48 0.11 -0.24
CA PRO A 233 -8.14 0.47 0.20
C PRO A 233 -7.29 -0.76 0.50
N THR A 234 -6.01 -0.61 0.28
CA THR A 234 -4.98 -1.59 0.64
C THR A 234 -5.03 -1.89 2.13
N ARG A 235 -5.07 -3.16 2.50
CA ARG A 235 -5.07 -3.59 3.89
C ARG A 235 -3.75 -3.27 4.58
N ILE A 236 -3.81 -2.72 5.79
CA ILE A 236 -2.66 -2.45 6.65
C ILE A 236 -2.54 -3.59 7.66
N TYR A 237 -1.42 -4.33 7.61
CA TYR A 237 -1.18 -5.53 8.43
C TYR A 237 -0.34 -5.27 9.69
N VAL A 238 0.09 -4.03 9.92
CA VAL A 238 1.08 -3.69 10.96
C VAL A 238 0.64 -4.17 12.35
N ARG A 239 -0.60 -3.88 12.75
CA ARG A 239 -1.05 -4.20 14.12
C ARG A 239 -1.20 -5.68 14.40
N SER A 240 -1.55 -6.47 13.40
CA SER A 240 -1.66 -7.92 13.53
C SER A 240 -0.30 -8.62 13.49
N LEU A 241 0.66 -8.06 12.74
CA LEU A 241 1.98 -8.66 12.54
C LEU A 241 3.01 -8.26 13.59
N LEU A 242 3.03 -7.01 14.05
CA LEU A 242 4.05 -6.49 14.95
C LEU A 242 4.21 -7.29 16.24
N PRO A 243 3.14 -7.77 16.92
CA PRO A 243 3.28 -8.65 18.09
C PRO A 243 3.95 -9.99 17.78
N LEU A 244 3.69 -10.57 16.61
CA LEU A 244 4.31 -11.84 16.18
C LEU A 244 5.80 -11.68 15.89
N VAL A 245 6.17 -10.54 15.28
CA VAL A 245 7.58 -10.19 15.05
C VAL A 245 8.33 -10.05 16.37
N ARG A 246 7.78 -9.28 17.33
CA ARG A 246 8.36 -9.06 18.66
C ARG A 246 8.54 -10.34 19.46
N ASP A 247 7.64 -11.31 19.26
CA ASP A 247 7.70 -12.61 19.91
C ASP A 247 8.57 -13.63 19.14
N GLY A 248 9.16 -13.24 18.01
CA GLY A 248 10.05 -14.08 17.20
C GLY A 248 9.36 -15.28 16.54
N LEU A 249 8.05 -15.19 16.29
CA LEU A 249 7.22 -16.28 15.75
C LEU A 249 7.19 -16.35 14.22
N VAL A 250 7.75 -15.35 13.54
CA VAL A 250 7.79 -15.23 12.08
C VAL A 250 9.24 -15.04 11.65
N ASP A 251 9.70 -15.74 10.61
CA ASP A 251 11.08 -15.71 10.15
C ASP A 251 11.31 -14.80 8.93
N ALA A 252 10.28 -14.61 8.10
CA ALA A 252 10.26 -13.63 7.02
C ALA A 252 8.83 -13.26 6.65
N MET A 253 8.67 -12.10 6.04
CA MET A 253 7.40 -11.63 5.48
C MET A 253 7.62 -10.97 4.13
N ALA A 254 6.70 -11.18 3.19
CA ALA A 254 6.70 -10.55 1.88
C ALA A 254 5.37 -9.81 1.64
N HIS A 255 5.44 -8.51 1.40
CA HIS A 255 4.31 -7.70 0.95
C HIS A 255 4.08 -7.96 -0.53
N ILE A 256 2.88 -8.41 -0.90
CA ILE A 256 2.57 -8.80 -2.28
C ILE A 256 2.08 -7.59 -3.07
N THR A 257 3.00 -6.99 -3.80
CA THR A 257 2.85 -5.78 -4.62
C THR A 257 3.05 -6.08 -6.11
N GLY A 258 3.55 -5.14 -6.90
CA GLY A 258 3.94 -5.37 -8.30
C GLY A 258 4.95 -6.52 -8.42
N GLY A 259 4.75 -7.40 -9.40
CA GLY A 259 5.47 -8.67 -9.49
C GLY A 259 4.74 -9.85 -8.84
N GLY A 260 3.64 -9.59 -8.11
CA GLY A 260 2.78 -10.62 -7.53
C GLY A 260 3.49 -11.54 -6.55
N LEU A 261 3.02 -12.78 -6.45
CA LEU A 261 3.63 -13.81 -5.60
C LEU A 261 5.06 -14.17 -6.08
N LEU A 262 5.25 -14.21 -7.39
CA LEU A 262 6.46 -14.70 -8.03
C LEU A 262 7.71 -13.86 -7.70
N GLU A 263 7.60 -12.53 -7.74
CA GLU A 263 8.76 -11.65 -7.61
C GLU A 263 8.92 -11.07 -6.18
N ASN A 264 7.86 -11.08 -5.34
CA ASN A 264 7.96 -10.54 -3.99
C ASN A 264 8.43 -11.55 -2.95
N ILE A 265 7.97 -12.80 -3.01
CA ILE A 265 8.36 -13.83 -2.03
C ILE A 265 9.88 -14.07 -2.03
N PRO A 266 10.57 -14.20 -3.17
CA PRO A 266 12.02 -14.44 -3.18
C PRO A 266 12.86 -13.35 -2.52
N ARG A 267 12.38 -12.11 -2.45
CA ARG A 267 13.14 -10.98 -1.86
C ARG A 267 13.53 -11.22 -0.40
N VAL A 268 12.76 -12.03 0.29
CA VAL A 268 12.93 -12.30 1.73
C VAL A 268 13.45 -13.69 2.03
N LEU A 269 13.87 -14.44 1.01
CA LEU A 269 14.43 -15.78 1.16
C LEU A 269 15.97 -15.74 1.14
N PRO A 270 16.64 -16.64 1.88
CA PRO A 270 18.07 -16.83 1.77
C PRO A 270 18.42 -17.69 0.53
N GLU A 271 19.69 -17.77 0.19
CA GLU A 271 20.20 -18.71 -0.81
C GLU A 271 19.90 -20.16 -0.39
N GLY A 272 19.55 -20.99 -1.37
CA GLY A 272 19.20 -22.39 -1.14
C GLY A 272 17.75 -22.64 -0.68
N ALA A 273 16.92 -21.59 -0.60
CA ALA A 273 15.51 -21.67 -0.25
C ALA A 273 14.64 -21.26 -1.45
N HIS A 274 13.68 -22.11 -1.80
CA HIS A 274 12.70 -21.89 -2.87
C HIS A 274 11.29 -21.93 -2.32
N ALA A 275 10.48 -20.91 -2.63
CA ALA A 275 9.07 -20.90 -2.27
C ALA A 275 8.25 -21.73 -3.24
N HIS A 276 7.56 -22.74 -2.74
CA HIS A 276 6.60 -23.54 -3.49
C HIS A 276 5.20 -23.13 -3.07
N VAL A 277 4.49 -22.43 -3.94
CA VAL A 277 3.14 -21.89 -3.70
C VAL A 277 2.12 -22.74 -4.46
N GLU A 278 1.07 -23.15 -3.76
CA GLU A 278 -0.01 -23.98 -4.31
C GLU A 278 -1.27 -23.12 -4.45
N ALA A 279 -1.59 -22.74 -5.69
CA ALA A 279 -2.76 -21.90 -6.01
C ALA A 279 -4.09 -22.57 -5.65
N ASP A 280 -4.10 -23.90 -5.50
CA ASP A 280 -5.24 -24.69 -5.01
C ASP A 280 -5.50 -24.50 -3.51
N GLY A 281 -4.57 -23.89 -2.77
CA GLY A 281 -4.65 -23.66 -1.33
C GLY A 281 -5.68 -22.62 -0.90
N TRP A 282 -6.20 -21.81 -1.83
CA TRP A 282 -7.25 -20.82 -1.55
C TRP A 282 -8.12 -20.54 -2.77
N GLU A 283 -9.35 -20.12 -2.51
CA GLU A 283 -10.25 -19.66 -3.55
C GLU A 283 -9.89 -18.23 -3.95
N GLN A 284 -9.79 -17.98 -5.24
CA GLN A 284 -9.54 -16.63 -5.76
C GLN A 284 -10.75 -15.73 -5.46
N PRO A 285 -10.53 -14.53 -4.87
CA PRO A 285 -11.64 -13.61 -4.60
C PRO A 285 -12.42 -13.25 -5.85
N GLY A 286 -13.73 -13.05 -5.71
CA GLY A 286 -14.63 -12.77 -6.83
C GLY A 286 -14.19 -11.61 -7.73
N LEU A 287 -13.59 -10.56 -7.16
CA LEU A 287 -13.00 -9.47 -7.94
C LEU A 287 -11.83 -9.95 -8.81
N MET A 288 -10.93 -10.79 -8.28
CA MET A 288 -9.79 -11.31 -9.04
C MET A 288 -10.26 -12.26 -10.15
N ALA A 289 -11.19 -13.16 -9.84
CA ALA A 289 -11.81 -14.03 -10.84
C ALA A 289 -12.55 -13.23 -11.93
N PHE A 290 -13.20 -12.13 -11.57
CA PHE A 290 -13.83 -11.23 -12.52
C PHE A 290 -12.79 -10.57 -13.45
N LEU A 291 -11.71 -10.01 -12.90
CA LEU A 291 -10.64 -9.39 -13.69
C LEU A 291 -10.03 -10.40 -14.66
N GLN A 292 -9.73 -11.59 -14.16
CA GLN A 292 -9.19 -12.69 -14.97
C GLN A 292 -10.12 -13.06 -16.14
N ALA A 293 -11.39 -13.30 -15.84
CA ALA A 293 -12.38 -13.68 -16.86
C ALA A 293 -12.61 -12.57 -17.90
N GLN A 294 -12.72 -11.30 -17.45
CA GLN A 294 -12.93 -10.17 -18.35
C GLN A 294 -11.73 -9.90 -19.25
N GLY A 295 -10.53 -10.11 -18.73
CA GLY A 295 -9.28 -9.91 -19.47
C GLY A 295 -8.81 -11.14 -20.23
N ASN A 296 -9.43 -12.31 -20.03
CA ASN A 296 -8.91 -13.61 -20.46
C ASN A 296 -7.42 -13.72 -20.07
N ILE A 297 -7.12 -13.38 -18.79
CA ILE A 297 -5.75 -13.33 -18.30
C ILE A 297 -5.34 -14.74 -17.90
N GLU A 298 -4.19 -15.19 -18.41
CA GLU A 298 -3.65 -16.50 -18.07
C GLU A 298 -3.29 -16.56 -16.56
N PRO A 299 -3.47 -17.72 -15.88
CA PRO A 299 -3.17 -17.86 -14.45
C PRO A 299 -1.75 -17.42 -14.06
N ALA A 300 -0.75 -17.72 -14.88
CA ALA A 300 0.63 -17.30 -14.67
C ALA A 300 0.78 -15.78 -14.68
N GLU A 301 0.06 -15.08 -15.55
CA GLU A 301 0.07 -13.62 -15.60
C GLU A 301 -0.71 -13.02 -14.42
N MET A 302 -1.80 -13.67 -13.94
CA MET A 302 -2.45 -13.29 -12.70
C MET A 302 -1.48 -13.35 -11.51
N ALA A 303 -0.75 -14.45 -11.37
CA ALA A 303 0.23 -14.64 -10.28
C ALA A 303 1.40 -13.65 -10.31
N ARG A 304 1.68 -13.06 -11.47
CA ARG A 304 2.75 -12.06 -11.66
C ARG A 304 2.26 -10.62 -11.51
N THR A 305 1.02 -10.34 -11.92
CA THR A 305 0.51 -8.95 -11.96
C THR A 305 -0.24 -8.56 -10.69
N PHE A 306 -0.97 -9.51 -10.09
CA PHE A 306 -1.88 -9.27 -8.98
C PHE A 306 -1.49 -10.05 -7.73
N ASN A 307 -2.06 -9.63 -6.59
CA ASN A 307 -1.92 -10.36 -5.32
C ASN A 307 -2.78 -11.63 -5.26
N CYS A 308 -3.68 -11.85 -6.21
CA CYS A 308 -4.59 -13.01 -6.31
C CYS A 308 -5.36 -13.33 -5.03
N GLY A 309 -5.59 -12.33 -4.18
CA GLY A 309 -6.28 -12.48 -2.89
C GLY A 309 -5.36 -12.62 -1.68
N VAL A 310 -4.03 -12.60 -1.87
CA VAL A 310 -3.02 -12.71 -0.80
C VAL A 310 -2.19 -11.44 -0.75
N GLY A 311 -2.39 -10.58 0.26
CA GLY A 311 -1.68 -9.31 0.37
C GLY A 311 -0.35 -9.37 1.11
N MET A 312 -0.17 -10.39 1.97
CA MET A 312 1.04 -10.61 2.75
C MET A 312 1.32 -12.11 2.82
N VAL A 313 2.58 -12.53 2.69
CA VAL A 313 3.01 -13.92 2.89
C VAL A 313 4.04 -13.98 4.01
N LEU A 314 3.86 -14.92 4.94
CA LEU A 314 4.74 -15.14 6.08
C LEU A 314 5.43 -16.50 5.92
N ALA A 315 6.74 -16.56 6.15
CA ALA A 315 7.47 -17.82 6.33
C ALA A 315 7.55 -18.11 7.83
N VAL A 316 7.04 -19.27 8.22
CA VAL A 316 6.88 -19.65 9.64
C VAL A 316 7.41 -21.06 9.88
N GLU A 317 8.17 -21.24 10.94
CA GLU A 317 8.58 -22.58 11.38
C GLU A 317 7.33 -23.45 11.66
N PRO A 318 7.28 -24.73 11.23
CA PRO A 318 6.11 -25.58 11.40
C PRO A 318 5.58 -25.65 12.82
N GLY A 319 6.48 -25.63 13.83
CA GLY A 319 6.12 -25.63 15.24
C GLY A 319 5.37 -24.39 15.73
N ASN A 320 5.51 -23.27 15.03
CA ASN A 320 4.86 -22.00 15.34
C ASN A 320 3.58 -21.73 14.53
N ALA A 321 3.32 -22.52 13.49
CA ALA A 321 2.27 -22.22 12.51
C ALA A 321 0.87 -22.08 13.11
N GLU A 322 0.51 -22.96 14.04
CA GLU A 322 -0.81 -22.95 14.67
C GLU A 322 -1.00 -21.74 15.59
N ILE A 323 0.00 -21.40 16.40
CA ILE A 323 -0.09 -20.22 17.25
C ILE A 323 -0.09 -18.92 16.45
N VAL A 324 0.67 -18.86 15.35
CA VAL A 324 0.67 -17.71 14.43
C VAL A 324 -0.71 -17.56 13.79
N ARG A 325 -1.27 -18.64 13.26
CA ARG A 325 -2.63 -18.66 12.66
C ARG A 325 -3.66 -18.15 13.68
N THR A 326 -3.73 -18.76 14.86
CA THR A 326 -4.71 -18.40 15.88
C THR A 326 -4.63 -16.92 16.24
N ARG A 327 -3.41 -16.41 16.49
CA ARG A 327 -3.23 -15.00 16.88
C ARG A 327 -3.60 -14.01 15.76
N LEU A 328 -3.37 -14.39 14.51
CA LEU A 328 -3.77 -13.57 13.35
C LEU A 328 -5.30 -13.59 13.16
N GLU A 329 -5.94 -14.74 13.29
CA GLU A 329 -7.40 -14.87 13.22
C GLU A 329 -8.08 -14.11 14.36
N ASP A 330 -7.55 -14.17 15.58
CA ASP A 330 -8.01 -13.37 16.74
C ASP A 330 -7.84 -11.86 16.50
N ALA A 331 -6.83 -11.45 15.72
CA ALA A 331 -6.62 -10.07 15.30
C ALA A 331 -7.50 -9.64 14.11
N GLY A 332 -8.34 -10.54 13.58
CA GLY A 332 -9.27 -10.27 12.47
C GLY A 332 -8.67 -10.48 11.08
N GLU A 333 -7.54 -11.19 10.98
CA GLU A 333 -6.99 -11.60 9.69
C GLU A 333 -7.63 -12.90 9.19
N THR A 334 -7.75 -13.02 7.86
CA THR A 334 -8.04 -14.32 7.24
C THR A 334 -6.72 -14.96 6.82
N VAL A 335 -6.40 -16.11 7.41
CA VAL A 335 -5.13 -16.81 7.21
C VAL A 335 -5.31 -17.98 6.25
N LEU A 336 -4.51 -18.01 5.21
CA LEU A 336 -4.51 -18.98 4.12
C LEU A 336 -3.25 -19.84 4.19
N ALA A 337 -3.36 -21.15 3.93
CA ALA A 337 -2.20 -22.01 3.73
C ALA A 337 -1.81 -21.93 2.23
N VAL A 338 -0.74 -21.18 1.93
CA VAL A 338 -0.40 -20.90 0.53
C VAL A 338 0.75 -21.75 -0.01
N GLY A 339 1.50 -22.45 0.87
CA GLY A 339 2.59 -23.30 0.40
C GLY A 339 3.66 -23.58 1.46
N ARG A 340 4.87 -23.85 1.00
CA ARG A 340 6.02 -24.19 1.84
C ARG A 340 7.34 -23.74 1.22
N ILE A 341 8.39 -23.74 2.00
CA ILE A 341 9.77 -23.57 1.53
C ILE A 341 10.39 -24.94 1.26
N GLU A 342 11.00 -25.08 0.11
CA GLU A 342 11.77 -26.26 -0.30
C GLU A 342 13.24 -25.92 -0.51
N ALA A 343 14.10 -26.94 -0.53
CA ALA A 343 15.49 -26.76 -0.92
C ALA A 343 15.58 -26.55 -2.44
N GLY A 344 16.29 -25.53 -2.87
CA GLY A 344 16.43 -25.21 -4.30
C GLY A 344 17.09 -23.86 -4.52
N ASP A 345 17.22 -23.48 -5.77
CA ASP A 345 17.70 -22.14 -6.14
C ASP A 345 16.71 -21.09 -5.63
N LYS A 346 17.23 -19.99 -5.12
CA LYS A 346 16.43 -18.88 -4.60
C LYS A 346 15.39 -18.44 -5.63
N GLY A 347 14.11 -18.50 -5.26
CA GLY A 347 13.04 -18.19 -6.18
C GLY A 347 11.66 -18.53 -5.63
N CYS A 348 10.67 -18.45 -6.50
CA CYS A 348 9.27 -18.81 -6.22
C CYS A 348 8.66 -19.54 -7.42
N SER A 349 7.95 -20.60 -7.14
CA SER A 349 7.08 -21.28 -8.11
C SER A 349 5.65 -21.29 -7.60
N VAL A 350 4.69 -21.00 -8.49
CA VAL A 350 3.25 -21.10 -8.24
C VAL A 350 2.70 -22.20 -9.11
N HIS A 351 1.99 -23.13 -8.52
CA HIS A 351 1.37 -24.28 -9.21
C HIS A 351 -0.12 -24.31 -8.97
N GLY A 352 -0.88 -24.70 -9.98
CA GLY A 352 -2.30 -24.93 -9.89
C GLY A 352 -2.73 -26.09 -10.79
N THR A 353 -3.72 -26.85 -10.34
CA THR A 353 -4.33 -27.92 -11.12
C THR A 353 -5.38 -27.39 -12.10
N ALA A 354 -5.81 -28.21 -13.04
CA ALA A 354 -6.89 -27.90 -13.95
C ALA A 354 -8.16 -27.50 -13.17
N GLY A 355 -8.72 -26.34 -13.49
CA GLY A 355 -9.86 -25.72 -12.79
C GLY A 355 -9.45 -24.60 -11.83
N THR A 356 -8.25 -24.63 -11.26
CA THR A 356 -7.75 -23.58 -10.38
C THR A 356 -7.50 -22.32 -11.19
N TRP A 357 -8.08 -21.20 -10.71
CA TRP A 357 -8.05 -19.89 -11.37
C TRP A 357 -8.49 -19.99 -12.85
N ALA A 358 -9.57 -20.78 -13.10
CA ALA A 358 -10.13 -21.01 -14.42
C ALA A 358 -9.18 -21.62 -15.47
N ALA A 359 -8.06 -22.23 -15.04
CA ALA A 359 -7.15 -22.94 -15.92
C ALA A 359 -7.81 -24.16 -16.57
N ARG A 360 -7.48 -24.43 -17.83
CA ARG A 360 -8.02 -25.60 -18.57
C ARG A 360 -7.22 -26.88 -18.32
N GLU A 361 -5.97 -26.71 -17.90
CA GLU A 361 -4.99 -27.75 -17.61
C GLU A 361 -4.15 -27.35 -16.40
N ASP A 362 -3.34 -28.25 -15.89
CA ASP A 362 -2.36 -27.94 -14.85
C ASP A 362 -1.40 -26.86 -15.37
N TRP A 363 -1.05 -25.93 -14.50
CA TRP A 363 -0.21 -24.81 -14.85
C TRP A 363 0.84 -24.52 -13.79
N SER A 364 1.90 -23.88 -14.21
CA SER A 364 2.91 -23.37 -13.30
C SER A 364 3.54 -22.09 -13.83
N ALA A 365 4.00 -21.25 -12.90
CA ALA A 365 4.81 -20.09 -13.18
C ALA A 365 5.97 -20.06 -12.18
N ALA A 366 7.14 -19.61 -12.58
CA ALA A 366 8.30 -19.55 -11.72
C ALA A 366 9.14 -18.29 -11.99
N HIS A 367 9.80 -17.83 -10.93
CA HIS A 367 10.80 -16.77 -10.98
C HIS A 367 12.00 -17.18 -10.12
N LEU A 368 13.20 -17.04 -10.67
CA LEU A 368 14.47 -17.19 -9.94
C LEU A 368 15.02 -15.79 -9.66
N ALA A 369 15.44 -15.55 -8.43
CA ALA A 369 15.92 -14.26 -7.94
C ALA A 369 17.45 -14.13 -8.00
#